data_875f7b59a850aa1d2426668aa823d4ee
#
_entry.id   875f7b59a850aa1d2426668aa823d4ee
#
_cell.length_a   1.000
_cell.length_b   1.000
_cell.length_c   1.000
_cell.angle_alpha   90.00
_cell.angle_beta   90.00
_cell.angle_gamma   90.00
#
_symmetry.space_group_name_H-M   'P 1'
#
loop_
_entity.id
_entity.type
_entity.pdbx_description
1 polymer ?
#
loop_
_entity_poly.entity_id
_entity_poly.type
_entity_poly.pdbx_seq_one_letter_code
_entity_poly.pdbx_strand_id
1 'polypeptide(L)'
;PKSIRELSSLFENDCIFINRQRGSGTRLFLDFKLGELGVSGDQIRGYQNEEYTHWAVAASVSSGYADVGIGIKAAAVSNGLEFIPLGQEKYQLVVPESQMENNSGIPKLLALLDSSVLKNRIEQLGGYDVSMMGASMKIGDNIN
;
A
#
# COMPACT_ATOMS: atom_id res chain seq x y z
N PRO A 1 -10.48 9.96 -21.25
CA PRO A 1 -9.84 9.64 -19.97
C PRO A 1 -9.34 10.91 -19.33
N LYS A 2 -9.69 11.11 -18.05
CA LYS A 2 -9.21 12.25 -17.29
C LYS A 2 -7.71 12.07 -17.09
N SER A 3 -6.89 13.08 -17.40
CA SER A 3 -5.43 12.99 -17.29
C SER A 3 -5.01 13.17 -15.83
N ILE A 4 -5.03 12.08 -15.06
CA ILE A 4 -4.54 12.05 -13.68
C ILE A 4 -3.09 11.56 -13.74
N ARG A 5 -2.14 12.39 -13.29
CA ARG A 5 -0.70 12.07 -13.34
C ARG A 5 0.01 12.23 -12.01
N GLU A 6 -0.58 13.01 -11.12
CA GLU A 6 -0.03 13.34 -9.81
C GLU A 6 -1.15 13.63 -8.82
N LEU A 7 -0.81 13.78 -7.55
CA LEU A 7 -1.79 13.98 -6.48
C LEU A 7 -2.60 15.26 -6.64
N SER A 8 -2.00 16.32 -7.18
CA SER A 8 -2.67 17.60 -7.48
C SER A 8 -3.86 17.43 -8.44
N SER A 9 -3.76 16.47 -9.36
CA SER A 9 -4.82 16.17 -10.33
C SER A 9 -6.16 15.77 -9.68
N LEU A 10 -6.15 15.35 -8.40
CA LEU A 10 -7.36 14.94 -7.67
C LEU A 10 -8.30 16.11 -7.36
N PHE A 11 -7.75 17.30 -7.16
CA PHE A 11 -8.55 18.51 -6.84
C PHE A 11 -8.59 19.52 -7.98
N GLU A 12 -7.74 19.37 -8.98
CA GLU A 12 -7.74 20.20 -10.19
C GLU A 12 -8.70 19.68 -11.26
N ASN A 13 -8.99 18.38 -11.26
CA ASN A 13 -9.86 17.72 -12.23
C ASN A 13 -11.17 17.29 -11.57
N ASP A 14 -12.28 17.40 -12.31
CA ASP A 14 -13.58 16.85 -11.88
C ASP A 14 -13.57 15.32 -12.00
N CYS A 15 -12.82 14.65 -11.10
CA CYS A 15 -12.76 13.21 -11.02
C CYS A 15 -13.40 12.71 -9.72
N ILE A 16 -14.02 11.53 -9.79
CA ILE A 16 -14.58 10.84 -8.63
C ILE A 16 -13.50 9.97 -8.04
N PHE A 17 -13.13 10.27 -6.80
CA PHE A 17 -12.14 9.54 -6.03
C PHE A 17 -12.79 8.47 -5.14
N ILE A 18 -12.13 7.33 -4.98
CA ILE A 18 -12.47 6.29 -4.00
C ILE A 18 -11.30 6.08 -3.04
N ASN A 19 -11.57 6.14 -1.76
CA ASN A 19 -10.58 6.09 -0.70
C ASN A 19 -10.52 4.69 -0.03
N ARG A 20 -9.52 4.50 0.81
CA ARG A 20 -9.52 3.44 1.80
C ARG A 20 -10.27 3.91 3.04
N GLN A 21 -10.80 2.96 3.81
CA GLN A 21 -11.51 3.24 5.06
C GLN A 21 -10.67 4.08 6.02
N ARG A 22 -11.35 4.87 6.85
CA ARG A 22 -10.71 5.65 7.93
C ARG A 22 -9.90 4.75 8.84
N GLY A 23 -8.71 5.23 9.23
CA GLY A 23 -7.78 4.49 10.08
C GLY A 23 -6.88 3.50 9.34
N SER A 24 -7.03 3.29 8.03
CA SER A 24 -6.05 2.52 7.26
C SER A 24 -4.75 3.32 7.08
N GLY A 25 -3.60 2.65 7.12
CA GLY A 25 -2.29 3.28 6.87
C GLY A 25 -2.24 4.02 5.54
N THR A 26 -2.84 3.44 4.49
CA THR A 26 -2.93 4.08 3.15
C THR A 26 -3.72 5.38 3.19
N ARG A 27 -4.82 5.45 3.96
CA ARG A 27 -5.58 6.69 4.15
C ARG A 27 -4.77 7.73 4.90
N LEU A 28 -4.09 7.34 5.98
CA LEU A 28 -3.22 8.23 6.75
C LEU A 28 -2.06 8.76 5.90
N PHE A 29 -1.48 7.92 5.04
CA PHE A 29 -0.45 8.33 4.10
C PHE A 29 -0.97 9.37 3.09
N LEU A 30 -2.17 9.15 2.53
CA LEU A 30 -2.81 10.14 1.66
C LEU A 30 -3.02 11.47 2.37
N ASP A 31 -3.59 11.43 3.57
CA ASP A 31 -3.89 12.63 4.36
C ASP A 31 -2.61 13.42 4.69
N PHE A 32 -1.52 12.71 5.01
CA PHE A 32 -0.21 13.32 5.18
C PHE A 32 0.27 14.02 3.91
N LYS A 33 0.17 13.35 2.75
CA LYS A 33 0.58 13.90 1.46
C LYS A 33 -0.26 15.10 1.02
N LEU A 34 -1.56 15.08 1.27
CA LEU A 34 -2.43 16.23 1.04
C LEU A 34 -2.05 17.42 1.95
N GLY A 35 -1.72 17.14 3.21
CA GLY A 35 -1.23 18.15 4.14
C GLY A 35 0.07 18.82 3.68
N GLU A 36 1.02 18.07 3.08
CA GLU A 36 2.23 18.64 2.48
C GLU A 36 1.92 19.62 1.32
N LEU A 37 0.80 19.42 0.62
CA LEU A 37 0.32 20.31 -0.44
C LEU A 37 -0.59 21.44 0.07
N GLY A 38 -0.91 21.48 1.37
CA GLY A 38 -1.85 22.43 1.96
C GLY A 38 -3.30 22.20 1.53
N VAL A 39 -3.65 20.98 1.10
CA VAL A 39 -4.97 20.62 0.58
C VAL A 39 -5.74 19.83 1.63
N SER A 40 -7.03 20.17 1.81
CA SER A 40 -7.97 19.39 2.61
C SER A 40 -8.67 18.32 1.75
N GLY A 41 -8.95 17.16 2.35
CA GLY A 41 -9.72 16.10 1.70
C GLY A 41 -11.09 16.56 1.17
N ASP A 42 -11.69 17.58 1.79
CA ASP A 42 -12.99 18.15 1.35
C ASP A 42 -12.94 18.77 -0.06
N GLN A 43 -11.76 19.07 -0.56
CA GLN A 43 -11.54 19.60 -1.91
C GLN A 43 -11.53 18.49 -2.97
N ILE A 44 -11.54 17.22 -2.55
CA ILE A 44 -11.50 16.08 -3.46
C ILE A 44 -12.89 15.45 -3.53
N ARG A 45 -13.49 15.46 -4.71
CA ARG A 45 -14.80 14.87 -4.95
C ARG A 45 -14.74 13.35 -4.73
N GLY A 46 -15.55 12.83 -3.80
CA GLY A 46 -15.56 11.41 -3.47
C GLY A 46 -14.57 10.99 -2.37
N TYR A 47 -13.88 11.94 -1.73
CA TYR A 47 -12.94 11.64 -0.64
C TYR A 47 -13.56 10.82 0.50
N GLN A 48 -14.87 10.95 0.74
CA GLN A 48 -15.60 10.21 1.77
C GLN A 48 -16.13 8.85 1.28
N ASN A 49 -16.02 8.55 -0.01
CA ASN A 49 -16.32 7.23 -0.53
C ASN A 49 -15.22 6.27 -0.10
N GLU A 50 -15.55 5.18 0.56
CA GLU A 50 -14.57 4.30 1.21
C GLU A 50 -14.73 2.84 0.79
N GLU A 51 -13.59 2.17 0.64
CA GLU A 51 -13.50 0.73 0.47
C GLU A 51 -12.53 0.11 1.47
N TYR A 52 -12.85 -1.11 1.92
CA TYR A 52 -12.11 -1.78 3.00
C TYR A 52 -10.85 -2.51 2.54
N THR A 53 -10.71 -2.81 1.25
CA THR A 53 -9.55 -3.51 0.70
C THR A 53 -8.99 -2.77 -0.51
N HIS A 54 -7.70 -2.97 -0.80
CA HIS A 54 -7.08 -2.43 -2.01
C HIS A 54 -7.73 -2.97 -3.29
N TRP A 55 -8.17 -4.24 -3.27
CA TRP A 55 -8.86 -4.87 -4.38
C TRP A 55 -10.25 -4.27 -4.60
N ALA A 56 -10.99 -3.96 -3.54
CA ALA A 56 -12.28 -3.29 -3.67
C ALA A 56 -12.14 -1.86 -4.25
N VAL A 57 -11.11 -1.11 -3.83
CA VAL A 57 -10.77 0.18 -4.46
C VAL A 57 -10.50 -0.01 -5.96
N ALA A 58 -9.64 -0.96 -6.33
CA ALA A 58 -9.32 -1.21 -7.72
C ALA A 58 -10.55 -1.68 -8.54
N ALA A 59 -11.41 -2.52 -7.96
CA ALA A 59 -12.67 -2.94 -8.58
C ALA A 59 -13.62 -1.75 -8.79
N SER A 60 -13.73 -0.82 -7.83
CA SER A 60 -14.55 0.39 -7.98
C SER A 60 -14.07 1.27 -9.14
N VAL A 61 -12.74 1.36 -9.34
CA VAL A 61 -12.20 2.12 -10.48
C VAL A 61 -12.40 1.35 -11.79
N SER A 62 -12.12 0.05 -11.84
CA SER A 62 -12.24 -0.73 -13.07
C SER A 62 -13.69 -0.87 -13.55
N SER A 63 -14.66 -0.84 -12.64
CA SER A 63 -16.10 -0.83 -12.97
C SER A 63 -16.64 0.54 -13.42
N GLY A 64 -15.84 1.61 -13.30
CA GLY A 64 -16.28 2.97 -13.61
C GLY A 64 -17.11 3.66 -12.52
N TYR A 65 -17.19 3.06 -11.32
CA TYR A 65 -17.82 3.71 -10.17
C TYR A 65 -17.01 4.91 -9.68
N ALA A 66 -15.69 4.84 -9.78
CA ALA A 66 -14.77 5.93 -9.53
C ALA A 66 -13.79 6.09 -10.70
N ASP A 67 -13.22 7.27 -10.85
CA ASP A 67 -12.20 7.56 -11.88
C ASP A 67 -10.79 7.18 -11.39
N VAL A 68 -10.58 7.29 -10.08
CA VAL A 68 -9.28 7.09 -9.44
C VAL A 68 -9.45 6.64 -7.98
N GLY A 69 -8.50 5.89 -7.46
CA GLY A 69 -8.48 5.45 -6.06
C GLY A 69 -7.08 5.30 -5.53
N ILE A 70 -6.95 5.26 -4.19
CA ILE A 70 -5.67 5.02 -3.53
C ILE A 70 -5.51 3.55 -3.14
N GLY A 71 -4.40 2.95 -3.52
CA GLY A 71 -4.15 1.53 -3.26
C GLY A 71 -2.73 1.10 -3.55
N ILE A 72 -2.50 -0.21 -3.55
CA ILE A 72 -1.22 -0.83 -3.88
C ILE A 72 -1.15 -1.19 -5.37
N LYS A 73 0.06 -1.20 -5.93
CA LYS A 73 0.29 -1.52 -7.35
C LYS A 73 -0.24 -2.91 -7.73
N ALA A 74 -0.09 -3.91 -6.87
CA ALA A 74 -0.58 -5.26 -7.14
C ALA A 74 -2.10 -5.31 -7.40
N ALA A 75 -2.90 -4.53 -6.64
CA ALA A 75 -4.34 -4.44 -6.85
C ALA A 75 -4.69 -3.73 -8.16
N ALA A 76 -3.96 -2.68 -8.54
CA ALA A 76 -4.16 -2.00 -9.81
C ALA A 76 -3.85 -2.94 -10.99
N VAL A 77 -2.70 -3.60 -10.99
CA VAL A 77 -2.28 -4.53 -12.05
C VAL A 77 -3.28 -5.67 -12.23
N SER A 78 -3.74 -6.28 -11.12
CA SER A 78 -4.72 -7.39 -11.17
C SER A 78 -6.10 -6.99 -11.73
N ASN A 79 -6.41 -5.69 -11.74
CA ASN A 79 -7.66 -5.15 -12.31
C ASN A 79 -7.43 -4.41 -13.66
N GLY A 80 -6.25 -4.55 -14.27
CA GLY A 80 -5.94 -3.94 -15.58
C GLY A 80 -5.88 -2.41 -15.55
N LEU A 81 -5.57 -1.81 -14.39
CA LEU A 81 -5.52 -0.36 -14.19
C LEU A 81 -4.08 0.16 -14.30
N GLU A 82 -3.95 1.41 -14.72
CA GLU A 82 -2.71 2.16 -14.59
C GLU A 82 -2.42 2.48 -13.11
N PHE A 83 -1.13 2.63 -12.77
CA PHE A 83 -0.69 2.92 -11.42
C PHE A 83 0.30 4.08 -11.39
N ILE A 84 0.01 5.08 -10.57
CA ILE A 84 0.87 6.25 -10.35
C ILE A 84 1.48 6.14 -8.95
N PRO A 85 2.80 5.92 -8.82
CA PRO A 85 3.43 5.75 -7.51
C PRO A 85 3.44 7.08 -6.73
N LEU A 86 2.97 7.04 -5.49
CA LEU A 86 3.01 8.17 -4.53
C LEU A 86 4.11 7.99 -3.48
N GLY A 87 4.53 6.77 -3.21
CA GLY A 87 5.57 6.44 -2.24
C GLY A 87 5.74 4.94 -2.06
N GLN A 88 6.67 4.58 -1.18
CA GLN A 88 6.97 3.20 -0.81
C GLN A 88 6.84 3.04 0.70
N GLU A 89 6.34 1.88 1.13
CA GLU A 89 6.24 1.48 2.53
C GLU A 89 7.09 0.25 2.80
N LYS A 90 7.73 0.20 3.97
CA LYS A 90 8.45 -0.98 4.43
C LYS A 90 7.52 -1.85 5.27
N TYR A 91 7.36 -3.10 4.86
CA TYR A 91 6.72 -4.12 5.68
C TYR A 91 7.75 -4.78 6.58
N GLN A 92 7.52 -4.75 7.89
CA GLN A 92 8.38 -5.39 8.87
C GLN A 92 7.56 -6.32 9.77
N LEU A 93 8.07 -7.52 9.99
CA LEU A 93 7.53 -8.45 10.99
C LEU A 93 8.27 -8.20 12.30
N VAL A 94 7.53 -7.89 13.35
CA VAL A 94 8.08 -7.75 14.71
C VAL A 94 7.75 -9.01 15.50
N VAL A 95 8.79 -9.66 16.00
CA VAL A 95 8.65 -10.89 16.79
C VAL A 95 9.26 -10.65 18.17
N PRO A 96 8.53 -10.86 19.28
CA PRO A 96 9.08 -10.78 20.62
C PRO A 96 10.19 -11.85 20.80
N GLU A 97 11.29 -11.50 21.47
CA GLU A 97 12.43 -12.40 21.67
C GLU A 97 12.01 -13.71 22.35
N SER A 98 11.11 -13.65 23.31
CA SER A 98 10.55 -14.83 23.97
C SER A 98 9.83 -15.80 23.02
N GLN A 99 9.31 -15.31 21.90
CA GLN A 99 8.67 -16.16 20.88
C GLN A 99 9.69 -16.78 19.94
N MET A 100 10.84 -16.13 19.74
CA MET A 100 11.94 -16.71 18.96
C MET A 100 12.43 -18.03 19.55
N GLU A 101 12.49 -18.12 20.87
CA GLU A 101 12.98 -19.30 21.59
C GLU A 101 11.90 -20.37 21.79
N ASN A 102 10.66 -19.95 22.05
CA ASN A 102 9.59 -20.84 22.53
C ASN A 102 8.58 -21.24 21.44
N ASN A 103 8.64 -20.64 20.25
CA ASN A 103 7.67 -20.92 19.17
C ASN A 103 8.34 -21.57 17.96
N SER A 104 8.14 -22.88 17.81
CA SER A 104 8.71 -23.66 16.70
C SER A 104 8.21 -23.23 15.30
N GLY A 105 7.18 -22.40 15.21
CA GLY A 105 6.68 -21.83 13.96
C GLY A 105 7.58 -20.71 13.43
N ILE A 106 8.28 -19.97 14.32
CA ILE A 106 9.09 -18.82 13.91
C ILE A 106 10.26 -19.21 13.00
N PRO A 107 11.07 -20.25 13.31
CA PRO A 107 12.13 -20.70 12.39
C PRO A 107 11.58 -21.10 11.01
N LYS A 108 10.39 -21.72 10.96
CA LYS A 108 9.74 -22.10 9.69
C LYS A 108 9.31 -20.87 8.90
N LEU A 109 8.76 -19.85 9.57
CA LEU A 109 8.40 -18.58 8.94
C LEU A 109 9.63 -17.88 8.37
N LEU A 110 10.73 -17.81 9.14
CA LEU A 110 11.97 -17.19 8.68
C LEU A 110 12.56 -17.95 7.46
N ALA A 111 12.57 -19.27 7.49
CA ALA A 111 12.99 -20.07 6.35
C ALA A 111 12.11 -19.85 5.12
N LEU A 112 10.80 -19.65 5.32
CA LEU A 112 9.88 -19.32 4.23
C LEU A 112 10.17 -17.94 3.63
N LEU A 113 10.45 -16.93 4.47
CA LEU A 113 10.82 -15.59 4.02
C LEU A 113 12.12 -15.57 3.20
N ASP A 114 13.03 -16.50 3.46
CA ASP A 114 14.28 -16.65 2.69
C ASP A 114 14.10 -17.46 1.39
N SER A 115 12.96 -18.13 1.25
CA SER A 115 12.68 -19.01 0.12
C SER A 115 12.60 -18.22 -1.21
N SER A 116 13.37 -18.64 -2.20
CA SER A 116 13.31 -18.09 -3.56
C SER A 116 11.92 -18.27 -4.19
N VAL A 117 11.23 -19.35 -3.86
CA VAL A 117 9.86 -19.60 -4.36
C VAL A 117 8.90 -18.52 -3.89
N LEU A 118 8.97 -18.13 -2.60
CA LEU A 118 8.10 -17.07 -2.07
C LEU A 118 8.51 -15.71 -2.63
N LYS A 119 9.82 -15.41 -2.67
CA LYS A 119 10.34 -14.15 -3.25
C LYS A 119 9.84 -13.97 -4.68
N ASN A 120 10.01 -14.96 -5.53
CA ASN A 120 9.54 -14.92 -6.92
C ASN A 120 8.02 -14.74 -7.03
N ARG A 121 7.23 -15.39 -6.16
CA ARG A 121 5.77 -15.22 -6.14
C ARG A 121 5.36 -13.79 -5.77
N ILE A 122 6.03 -13.18 -4.80
CA ILE A 122 5.74 -11.81 -4.38
C ILE A 122 6.13 -10.82 -5.50
N GLU A 123 7.27 -10.99 -6.15
CA GLU A 123 7.69 -10.18 -7.29
C GLU A 123 6.67 -10.25 -8.45
N GLN A 124 6.12 -11.43 -8.74
CA GLN A 124 5.10 -11.63 -9.77
C GLN A 124 3.79 -10.88 -9.50
N LEU A 125 3.48 -10.55 -8.24
CA LEU A 125 2.32 -9.71 -7.92
C LEU A 125 2.50 -8.27 -8.42
N GLY A 126 3.74 -7.84 -8.63
CA GLY A 126 4.11 -6.49 -9.05
C GLY A 126 4.06 -5.46 -7.92
N GLY A 127 5.05 -4.57 -7.90
CA GLY A 127 5.10 -3.45 -6.94
C GLY A 127 5.72 -3.78 -5.58
N TYR A 128 6.28 -4.95 -5.40
CA TYR A 128 7.02 -5.34 -4.19
C TYR A 128 8.52 -5.46 -4.49
N ASP A 129 9.33 -4.92 -3.58
CA ASP A 129 10.77 -5.13 -3.54
C ASP A 129 11.09 -6.18 -2.46
N VAL A 130 11.63 -7.30 -2.87
CA VAL A 130 11.98 -8.42 -1.99
C VAL A 130 13.48 -8.50 -1.68
N SER A 131 14.27 -7.52 -2.09
CA SER A 131 15.74 -7.52 -1.94
C SER A 131 16.18 -7.69 -0.48
N MET A 132 15.42 -7.13 0.47
CA MET A 132 15.69 -7.21 1.90
C MET A 132 14.82 -8.26 2.61
N MET A 133 14.03 -9.04 1.87
CA MET A 133 13.15 -10.06 2.45
C MET A 133 13.98 -11.19 3.08
N GLY A 134 13.68 -11.51 4.35
CA GLY A 134 14.43 -12.47 5.16
C GLY A 134 15.53 -11.82 6.02
N ALA A 135 15.94 -10.58 5.74
CA ALA A 135 16.88 -9.88 6.62
C ALA A 135 16.27 -9.63 7.99
N SER A 136 17.05 -9.89 9.05
CA SER A 136 16.63 -9.70 10.43
C SER A 136 17.56 -8.73 11.16
N MET A 137 17.00 -7.95 12.09
CA MET A 137 17.76 -7.08 12.98
C MET A 137 17.16 -7.13 14.39
N LYS A 138 17.97 -6.95 15.43
CA LYS A 138 17.43 -6.69 16.77
C LYS A 138 17.06 -5.23 16.93
N ILE A 139 15.90 -4.97 17.52
CA ILE A 139 15.51 -3.60 17.88
C ILE A 139 16.41 -3.15 19.03
N GLY A 140 17.20 -2.12 18.82
CA GLY A 140 18.19 -1.62 19.76
C GLY A 140 19.63 -1.57 19.23
N ASP A 141 19.94 -2.33 18.19
CA ASP A 141 21.29 -2.37 17.62
C ASP A 141 21.60 -1.18 16.70
N ASN A 142 20.60 -0.38 16.30
CA ASN A 142 20.74 0.80 15.42
C ASN A 142 19.74 1.91 15.75
N ILE A 143 19.86 2.50 16.93
CA ILE A 143 19.34 3.85 17.17
C ILE A 143 20.56 4.76 17.34
N ASN A 144 21.17 5.10 16.23
CA ASN A 144 22.08 6.22 16.07
C ASN A 144 21.67 7.04 14.85
#